data_b667abcef6742c854ac36761681f4a0e
#
_entry.id   b667abcef6742c854ac36761681f4a0e
#
_cell.length_a   1.000
_cell.length_b   1.000
_cell.length_c   1.000
_cell.angle_alpha   90.00
_cell.angle_beta   90.00
_cell.angle_gamma   90.00
#
_symmetry.space_group_name_H-M   'P 1'
#
loop_
_entity.id
_entity.type
_entity.pdbx_description
1 polymer ?
#
loop_
_entity_poly.entity_id
_entity_poly.type
_entity_poly.pdbx_seq_one_letter_code
_entity_poly.pdbx_strand_id
1 'polypeptide(L)'
;LVIEICAGTARLTKTVRARGIRGLAVDKSKNRTCGTDIMILDLTVEHDLNLLMQIISAEAARIVLVFISPPCGTASKARERTIKSSLLFGRRQPLPLRSADKPDQKDGLSGLDKFKTETANQLYDAVCRLVLHCNA
;
A
#
# COMPACT_ATOMS: atom_id res chain seq x y z
N LEU A 1 15.41 -12.62 -6.85
CA LEU A 1 14.15 -11.93 -7.09
C LEU A 1 13.93 -10.87 -6.03
N VAL A 2 13.53 -9.66 -6.45
CA VAL A 2 13.01 -8.59 -5.58
C VAL A 2 11.52 -8.45 -5.84
N ILE A 3 10.70 -8.41 -4.79
CA ILE A 3 9.24 -8.21 -4.90
C ILE A 3 8.90 -6.85 -4.28
N GLU A 4 8.25 -5.97 -5.06
CA GLU A 4 7.79 -4.64 -4.65
C GLU A 4 6.26 -4.67 -4.57
N ILE A 5 5.71 -4.58 -3.36
CA ILE A 5 4.27 -4.66 -3.08
C ILE A 5 3.73 -3.27 -2.74
N CYS A 6 2.54 -2.95 -3.23
CA CYS A 6 1.99 -1.60 -3.29
C CYS A 6 2.94 -0.67 -4.08
N ALA A 7 3.34 -1.14 -5.25
CA ALA A 7 4.49 -0.63 -5.99
C ALA A 7 4.30 0.80 -6.55
N GLY A 8 3.06 1.29 -6.68
CA GLY A 8 2.78 2.62 -7.21
C GLY A 8 3.38 2.83 -8.61
N THR A 9 4.48 3.55 -8.69
CA THR A 9 5.23 3.76 -9.94
C THR A 9 6.29 2.71 -10.22
N ALA A 10 6.42 1.69 -9.38
CA ALA A 10 7.35 0.57 -9.47
C ALA A 10 8.83 0.99 -9.68
N ARG A 11 9.26 2.02 -8.97
CA ARG A 11 10.62 2.56 -9.11
C ARG A 11 11.70 1.59 -8.68
N LEU A 12 11.47 0.87 -7.58
CA LEU A 12 12.40 -0.14 -7.10
C LEU A 12 12.54 -1.27 -8.12
N THR A 13 11.42 -1.83 -8.58
CA THR A 13 11.39 -2.90 -9.59
C THR A 13 12.10 -2.46 -10.87
N LYS A 14 11.82 -1.26 -11.38
CA LYS A 14 12.50 -0.70 -12.55
C LYS A 14 14.02 -0.59 -12.33
N THR A 15 14.42 -0.10 -11.16
CA THR A 15 15.85 0.10 -10.83
C THR A 15 16.60 -1.23 -10.74
N VAL A 16 16.04 -2.24 -10.10
CA VAL A 16 16.70 -3.55 -9.97
C VAL A 16 16.76 -4.29 -11.31
N ARG A 17 15.69 -4.19 -12.12
CA ARG A 17 15.68 -4.77 -13.47
C ARG A 17 16.75 -4.15 -14.38
N ALA A 18 16.97 -2.84 -14.30
CA ALA A 18 18.03 -2.14 -15.04
C ALA A 18 19.45 -2.61 -14.65
N ARG A 19 19.59 -3.28 -13.51
CA ARG A 19 20.83 -3.92 -13.04
C ARG A 19 20.89 -5.43 -13.27
N GLY A 20 20.00 -5.98 -14.10
CA GLY A 20 19.93 -7.41 -14.41
C GLY A 20 19.33 -8.27 -13.29
N ILE A 21 18.75 -7.67 -12.24
CA ILE A 21 18.12 -8.38 -11.14
C ILE A 21 16.64 -8.60 -11.48
N ARG A 22 16.14 -9.83 -11.31
CA ARG A 22 14.71 -10.10 -11.46
C ARG A 22 13.91 -9.31 -10.42
N GLY A 23 12.88 -8.56 -10.86
CA GLY A 23 11.98 -7.79 -10.02
C GLY A 23 10.53 -8.08 -10.39
N LEU A 24 9.66 -8.18 -9.40
CA LEU A 24 8.20 -8.27 -9.53
C LEU A 24 7.57 -7.09 -8.83
N ALA A 25 6.78 -6.30 -9.56
CA ALA A 25 5.95 -5.23 -8.99
C ALA A 25 4.51 -5.70 -8.87
N VAL A 26 3.90 -5.47 -7.71
CA VAL A 26 2.51 -5.84 -7.41
C VAL A 26 1.77 -4.59 -6.91
N ASP A 27 0.62 -4.29 -7.50
CA ASP A 27 -0.28 -3.22 -7.06
C ASP A 27 -1.72 -3.53 -7.50
N LYS A 28 -2.70 -2.89 -6.87
CA LYS A 28 -4.11 -3.06 -7.24
C LYS A 28 -4.48 -2.43 -8.59
N SER A 29 -3.65 -1.54 -9.10
CA SER A 29 -3.88 -0.87 -10.38
C SER A 29 -2.55 -0.43 -11.01
N LYS A 30 -2.54 -0.33 -12.34
CA LYS A 30 -1.40 0.21 -13.07
C LYS A 30 -1.41 1.73 -13.01
N ASN A 31 -0.36 2.32 -12.44
CA ASN A 31 -0.17 3.77 -12.50
C ASN A 31 0.18 4.19 -13.92
N ARG A 32 -0.43 5.27 -14.43
CA ARG A 32 -0.19 5.78 -15.79
C ARG A 32 1.26 6.17 -16.07
N THR A 33 2.01 6.56 -15.04
CA THR A 33 3.43 6.94 -15.12
C THR A 33 4.38 5.75 -14.91
N CYS A 34 3.84 4.55 -14.71
CA CYS A 34 4.64 3.36 -14.54
C CYS A 34 5.19 2.89 -15.89
N GLY A 35 6.50 2.93 -16.05
CA GLY A 35 7.21 2.44 -17.23
C GLY A 35 7.62 0.96 -17.17
N THR A 36 7.02 0.17 -16.27
CA THR A 36 7.29 -1.26 -16.14
C THR A 36 6.00 -2.04 -15.91
N ASP A 37 6.04 -3.35 -16.16
CA ASP A 37 4.88 -4.20 -15.94
C ASP A 37 4.63 -4.38 -14.45
N ILE A 38 3.35 -4.29 -14.09
CA ILE A 38 2.84 -4.50 -12.74
C ILE A 38 1.87 -5.69 -12.79
N MET A 39 2.03 -6.63 -11.88
CA MET A 39 1.04 -7.65 -11.60
C MET A 39 -0.11 -6.99 -10.84
N ILE A 40 -1.30 -7.07 -11.38
CA ILE A 40 -2.49 -6.43 -10.78
C ILE A 40 -3.12 -7.40 -9.79
N LEU A 41 -2.98 -7.09 -8.50
CA LEU A 41 -3.60 -7.81 -7.39
C LEU A 41 -4.11 -6.81 -6.36
N ASP A 42 -5.37 -6.93 -5.96
CA ASP A 42 -5.94 -6.17 -4.85
C ASP A 42 -5.82 -6.98 -3.55
N LEU A 43 -4.89 -6.60 -2.70
CA LEU A 43 -4.61 -7.33 -1.45
C LEU A 43 -5.75 -7.28 -0.44
N THR A 44 -6.78 -6.47 -0.65
CA THR A 44 -8.02 -6.52 0.16
C THR A 44 -8.96 -7.64 -0.30
N VAL A 45 -8.65 -8.30 -1.42
CA VAL A 45 -9.37 -9.46 -1.94
C VAL A 45 -8.62 -10.74 -1.53
N GLU A 46 -9.28 -11.63 -0.81
CA GLU A 46 -8.66 -12.84 -0.25
C GLU A 46 -8.01 -13.74 -1.31
N HIS A 47 -8.64 -13.88 -2.48
CA HIS A 47 -8.08 -14.65 -3.59
C HIS A 47 -6.72 -14.10 -4.05
N ASP A 48 -6.63 -12.79 -4.25
CA ASP A 48 -5.43 -12.12 -4.75
C ASP A 48 -4.30 -12.16 -3.71
N LEU A 49 -4.65 -11.99 -2.42
CA LEU A 49 -3.70 -12.11 -1.32
C LEU A 49 -3.12 -13.53 -1.27
N ASN A 50 -3.96 -14.57 -1.35
CA ASN A 50 -3.53 -15.97 -1.33
C ASN A 50 -2.67 -16.31 -2.56
N LEU A 51 -3.01 -15.79 -3.74
CA LEU A 51 -2.19 -15.94 -4.95
C LEU A 51 -0.79 -15.34 -4.74
N LEU A 52 -0.69 -14.14 -4.17
CA LEU A 52 0.60 -13.52 -3.89
C LEU A 52 1.41 -14.34 -2.88
N MET A 53 0.78 -14.86 -1.82
CA MET A 53 1.43 -15.74 -0.83
C MET A 53 1.96 -17.02 -1.47
N GLN A 54 1.20 -17.64 -2.38
CA GLN A 54 1.66 -18.80 -3.17
C GLN A 54 2.87 -18.47 -4.04
N ILE A 55 2.88 -17.31 -4.71
CA ILE A 55 4.02 -16.86 -5.51
C ILE A 55 5.26 -16.68 -4.62
N ILE A 56 5.11 -16.04 -3.45
CA ILE A 56 6.20 -15.87 -2.49
C ILE A 56 6.75 -17.22 -2.04
N SER A 57 5.89 -18.17 -1.67
CA SER A 57 6.31 -19.53 -1.27
C SER A 57 7.03 -20.28 -2.39
N ALA A 58 6.50 -20.21 -3.61
CA ALA A 58 7.10 -20.91 -4.77
C ALA A 58 8.48 -20.36 -5.17
N GLU A 59 8.71 -19.08 -4.95
CA GLU A 59 9.97 -18.40 -5.28
C GLU A 59 10.87 -18.17 -4.05
N ALA A 60 10.53 -18.69 -2.86
CA ALA A 60 11.19 -18.38 -1.59
C ALA A 60 12.73 -18.50 -1.65
N ALA A 61 13.27 -19.57 -2.24
CA ALA A 61 14.70 -19.77 -2.36
C ALA A 61 15.42 -18.73 -3.27
N ARG A 62 14.68 -17.95 -4.04
CA ARG A 62 15.19 -16.95 -4.99
C ARG A 62 14.92 -15.52 -4.54
N ILE A 63 14.06 -15.32 -3.54
CA ILE A 63 13.72 -14.00 -3.02
C ILE A 63 14.86 -13.49 -2.16
N VAL A 64 15.39 -12.32 -2.50
CA VAL A 64 16.41 -11.61 -1.71
C VAL A 64 15.81 -10.42 -0.96
N LEU A 65 14.63 -9.93 -1.40
CA LEU A 65 13.94 -8.81 -0.77
C LEU A 65 12.45 -8.82 -1.12
N VAL A 66 11.62 -8.69 -0.11
CA VAL A 66 10.21 -8.28 -0.23
C VAL A 66 10.09 -6.88 0.35
N PHE A 67 9.77 -5.92 -0.49
CA PHE A 67 9.58 -4.51 -0.11
C PHE A 67 8.09 -4.17 -0.16
N ILE A 68 7.51 -3.73 0.95
CA ILE A 68 6.09 -3.42 1.07
C ILE A 68 5.93 -1.95 1.46
N SER A 69 5.20 -1.17 0.65
CA SER A 69 4.95 0.25 0.91
C SER A 69 3.45 0.58 0.83
N PRO A 70 2.66 0.17 1.82
CA PRO A 70 1.23 0.42 1.81
C PRO A 70 0.92 1.93 1.85
N PRO A 71 -0.16 2.38 1.19
CA PRO A 71 -0.55 3.78 1.21
C PRO A 71 -0.81 4.28 2.64
N CYS A 72 -0.09 5.33 3.05
CA CYS A 72 -0.21 5.91 4.39
C CYS A 72 -1.27 7.02 4.51
N GLY A 73 -2.09 7.25 3.48
CA GLY A 73 -3.00 8.39 3.39
C GLY A 73 -4.01 8.55 4.53
N THR A 74 -4.37 7.46 5.22
CA THR A 74 -5.28 7.51 6.39
C THR A 74 -4.54 7.63 7.72
N ALA A 75 -3.26 7.22 7.79
CA ALA A 75 -2.45 7.20 9.01
C ALA A 75 -1.37 8.28 9.04
N SER A 76 -1.17 9.02 7.95
CA SER A 76 -0.12 10.01 7.85
C SER A 76 -0.40 11.27 8.67
N LYS A 77 0.58 11.69 9.49
CA LYS A 77 0.58 12.99 10.16
C LYS A 77 0.51 14.18 9.20
N ALA A 78 0.75 13.97 7.90
CA ALA A 78 0.56 15.01 6.89
C ALA A 78 -0.88 15.53 6.85
N ARG A 79 -1.88 14.72 7.26
CA ARG A 79 -3.28 15.15 7.38
C ARG A 79 -3.53 16.13 8.54
N GLU A 80 -2.62 16.23 9.49
CA GLU A 80 -2.70 17.17 10.60
C GLU A 80 -2.18 18.56 10.23
N ARG A 81 -1.51 18.68 9.09
CA ARG A 81 -0.95 19.95 8.63
C ARG A 81 -2.00 20.78 7.90
N THR A 82 -2.12 22.04 8.32
CA THR A 82 -2.97 23.02 7.64
C THR A 82 -2.47 23.29 6.22
N ILE A 83 -3.34 23.11 5.24
CA ILE A 83 -3.05 23.42 3.85
C ILE A 83 -3.39 24.87 3.58
N LYS A 84 -2.38 25.74 3.47
CA LYS A 84 -2.55 27.19 3.26
C LYS A 84 -3.43 27.54 2.04
N SER A 85 -3.25 26.83 0.92
CA SER A 85 -4.07 27.03 -0.27
C SER A 85 -5.55 26.69 -0.02
N SER A 86 -5.85 25.69 0.80
CA SER A 86 -7.23 25.35 1.15
C SER A 86 -7.90 26.44 1.99
N LEU A 87 -7.16 27.13 2.86
CA LEU A 87 -7.66 28.29 3.60
C LEU A 87 -7.98 29.45 2.66
N LEU A 88 -7.10 29.74 1.69
CA LEU A 88 -7.30 30.82 0.72
C LEU A 88 -8.54 30.59 -0.17
N PHE A 89 -8.86 29.33 -0.48
CA PHE A 89 -9.99 28.98 -1.34
C PHE A 89 -11.22 28.46 -0.59
N GLY A 90 -11.29 28.61 0.73
CA GLY A 90 -12.41 28.15 1.55
C GLY A 90 -12.64 26.65 1.51
N ARG A 91 -11.63 25.84 1.14
CA ARG A 91 -11.74 24.38 1.06
C ARG A 91 -11.61 23.76 2.44
N ARG A 92 -12.32 22.64 2.65
CA ARG A 92 -12.17 21.84 3.88
C ARG A 92 -10.72 21.41 4.07
N GLN A 93 -10.21 21.60 5.29
CA GLN A 93 -8.93 21.05 5.70
C GLN A 93 -9.02 19.52 5.80
N PRO A 94 -7.95 18.79 5.45
CA PRO A 94 -7.91 17.36 5.72
C PRO A 94 -7.92 17.14 7.24
N LEU A 95 -8.82 16.28 7.70
CA LEU A 95 -8.91 15.93 9.11
C LEU A 95 -8.12 14.65 9.39
N PRO A 96 -7.48 14.53 10.57
CA PRO A 96 -6.91 13.26 11.02
C PRO A 96 -8.01 12.20 11.11
N LEU A 97 -7.83 11.06 10.49
CA LEU A 97 -8.81 9.95 10.50
C LEU A 97 -8.55 8.94 11.61
N ARG A 98 -7.36 9.01 12.23
CA ARG A 98 -6.88 8.12 13.29
C ARG A 98 -6.27 8.94 14.43
N SER A 99 -6.17 8.34 15.61
CA SER A 99 -5.45 8.91 16.77
C SER A 99 -4.69 7.80 17.48
N ALA A 100 -3.84 8.15 18.45
CA ALA A 100 -3.14 7.18 19.26
C ALA A 100 -4.11 6.27 20.02
N ASP A 101 -5.22 6.84 20.54
CA ASP A 101 -6.24 6.12 21.29
C ASP A 101 -7.19 5.31 20.39
N LYS A 102 -7.29 5.69 19.10
CA LYS A 102 -8.15 5.06 18.10
C LYS A 102 -7.38 4.85 16.80
N PRO A 103 -6.47 3.86 16.77
CA PRO A 103 -5.60 3.64 15.63
C PRO A 103 -6.36 3.15 14.39
N ASP A 104 -7.48 2.47 14.56
CA ASP A 104 -8.26 1.95 13.43
C ASP A 104 -9.08 3.04 12.75
N GLN A 105 -9.80 3.83 13.52
CA GLN A 105 -10.49 5.04 13.04
C GLN A 105 -11.02 5.90 14.19
N LYS A 106 -11.13 7.21 13.98
CA LYS A 106 -11.83 8.11 14.92
C LYS A 106 -13.34 7.90 14.88
N ASP A 107 -14.01 8.17 15.99
CA ASP A 107 -15.46 8.20 16.05
C ASP A 107 -16.04 9.29 15.15
N GLY A 108 -17.27 9.10 14.70
CA GLY A 108 -18.01 10.09 13.93
C GLY A 108 -17.56 10.26 12.48
N LEU A 109 -16.64 9.42 11.99
CA LEU A 109 -16.32 9.38 10.54
C LEU A 109 -17.54 8.89 9.77
N SER A 110 -17.82 9.54 8.65
CA SER A 110 -18.93 9.18 7.76
C SER A 110 -18.52 9.23 6.29
N GLY A 111 -19.35 8.65 5.44
CA GLY A 111 -19.19 8.70 3.99
C GLY A 111 -17.81 8.23 3.52
N LEU A 112 -17.18 9.03 2.65
CA LEU A 112 -15.93 8.69 1.98
C LEU A 112 -14.75 8.48 2.95
N ASP A 113 -14.69 9.23 4.06
CA ASP A 113 -13.58 9.13 5.01
C ASP A 113 -13.66 7.81 5.81
N LYS A 114 -14.86 7.38 6.18
CA LYS A 114 -15.10 6.06 6.78
C LYS A 114 -14.68 4.94 5.83
N PHE A 115 -15.18 4.98 4.59
CA PHE A 115 -14.82 3.98 3.56
C PHE A 115 -13.31 3.88 3.31
N LYS A 116 -12.61 5.04 3.20
CA LYS A 116 -11.14 5.05 3.04
C LYS A 116 -10.42 4.41 4.21
N THR A 117 -10.90 4.64 5.43
CA THR A 117 -10.27 4.11 6.63
C THR A 117 -10.48 2.60 6.75
N GLU A 118 -11.68 2.11 6.47
CA GLU A 118 -12.02 0.69 6.45
C GLU A 118 -11.19 -0.06 5.38
N THR A 119 -11.12 0.47 4.16
CA THR A 119 -10.29 -0.12 3.09
C THR A 119 -8.81 -0.14 3.48
N ALA A 120 -8.31 0.91 4.14
CA ALA A 120 -6.94 0.94 4.60
C ALA A 120 -6.67 -0.07 5.72
N ASN A 121 -7.63 -0.32 6.63
CA ASN A 121 -7.51 -1.36 7.65
C ASN A 121 -7.38 -2.74 7.01
N GLN A 122 -8.26 -3.07 6.06
CA GLN A 122 -8.18 -4.33 5.32
C GLN A 122 -6.81 -4.51 4.65
N LEU A 123 -6.28 -3.45 4.04
CA LEU A 123 -4.95 -3.51 3.43
C LEU A 123 -3.84 -3.71 4.47
N TYR A 124 -3.91 -3.05 5.62
CA TYR A 124 -2.91 -3.22 6.68
C TYR A 124 -2.96 -4.64 7.28
N ASP A 125 -4.15 -5.22 7.45
CA ASP A 125 -4.31 -6.61 7.87
C ASP A 125 -3.68 -7.58 6.85
N ALA A 126 -3.93 -7.35 5.57
CA ALA A 126 -3.30 -8.13 4.50
C ALA A 126 -1.76 -8.02 4.51
N VAL A 127 -1.24 -6.81 4.73
CA VAL A 127 0.22 -6.58 4.87
C VAL A 127 0.78 -7.32 6.08
N CYS A 128 0.11 -7.29 7.23
CA CYS A 128 0.53 -8.05 8.40
C CYS A 128 0.58 -9.57 8.11
N ARG A 129 -0.43 -10.12 7.44
CA ARG A 129 -0.46 -11.53 7.03
C ARG A 129 0.70 -11.87 6.08
N LEU A 130 1.01 -10.99 5.10
CA LEU A 130 2.16 -11.18 4.21
C LEU A 130 3.49 -11.15 4.96
N VAL A 131 3.68 -10.23 5.89
CA VAL A 131 4.90 -10.16 6.73
C VAL A 131 5.07 -11.44 7.54
N LEU A 132 4.01 -11.92 8.17
CA LEU A 132 4.03 -13.20 8.91
C LEU A 132 4.35 -14.37 7.99
N HIS A 133 3.75 -14.42 6.81
CA HIS A 133 4.02 -15.47 5.82
C HIS A 133 5.47 -15.48 5.31
N CYS A 134 6.09 -14.31 5.12
CA CYS A 134 7.49 -14.19 4.70
C CYS A 134 8.48 -14.63 5.79
N ASN A 135 8.07 -14.69 7.05
CA ASN A 135 8.92 -15.05 8.19
C ASN A 135 8.69 -16.49 8.69
N ALA A 136 7.78 -17.22 8.09
CA ALA A 136 7.48 -18.62 8.42
C ALA A 136 8.35 -19.58 7.63
#